data_954fde048c4f02054b558349af1266c3
#
_entry.id   954fde048c4f02054b558349af1266c3
#
_cell.length_a   1.000
_cell.length_b   1.000
_cell.length_c   1.000
_cell.angle_alpha   90.00
_cell.angle_beta   90.00
_cell.angle_gamma   90.00
#
_symmetry.space_group_name_H-M   'P 1'
#
loop_
_entity.id
_entity.type
_entity.pdbx_description
1 polymer ?
#
loop_
_entity_poly.entity_id
_entity_poly.type
_entity_poly.pdbx_seq_one_letter_code
_entity_poly.pdbx_strand_id
1 'polypeptide(L)'
;MTLTIKVYSDYVCPFCFLAEKPLQEATAGKDVQIEWMPFELRPYPNETLRPEGDYLQKTWKQYVYPMAEQMGIPIVLPRVSPQPYTHLAFEGYQYAKEKGKANEYNHRMFTAFFQEEQDIGDIDVLTKLAGEVGLDEKEFREALVTRKYKEAHQRALKHAYEEANITAVPTFVIGDTVLTGVRSKETLEKIIKEEMRKQSFRDFGEGMACGIDGCE
;
A
#
# COMPACT_ATOMS: atom_id res chain seq x y z
N MET A 1 6.87 -22.11 0.67
CA MET A 1 6.12 -21.19 -0.23
C MET A 1 6.05 -19.81 0.38
N THR A 2 6.25 -18.78 -0.43
CA THR A 2 6.19 -17.37 -0.01
C THR A 2 4.75 -16.95 0.29
N LEU A 3 4.48 -16.43 1.49
CA LEU A 3 3.17 -15.89 1.85
C LEU A 3 3.01 -14.49 1.22
N THR A 4 1.97 -14.28 0.41
CA THR A 4 1.66 -12.96 -0.12
C THR A 4 0.72 -12.20 0.82
N ILE A 5 1.10 -10.98 1.18
CA ILE A 5 0.28 -10.02 1.92
C ILE A 5 -0.15 -8.93 0.95
N LYS A 6 -1.45 -8.80 0.70
CA LYS A 6 -1.99 -7.66 -0.06
C LYS A 6 -2.33 -6.53 0.90
N VAL A 7 -1.87 -5.32 0.58
CA VAL A 7 -2.10 -4.11 1.39
C VAL A 7 -2.81 -3.07 0.54
N TYR A 8 -4.09 -2.89 0.77
CA TYR A 8 -4.87 -1.83 0.11
C TYR A 8 -4.61 -0.50 0.81
N SER A 9 -4.20 0.49 0.04
CA SER A 9 -3.77 1.78 0.59
C SER A 9 -3.99 2.93 -0.39
N ASP A 10 -4.00 4.16 0.16
CA ASP A 10 -3.95 5.39 -0.61
C ASP A 10 -2.80 6.27 -0.13
N TYR A 11 -2.07 6.89 -1.03
CA TYR A 11 -0.92 7.73 -0.72
C TYR A 11 -1.26 9.01 0.06
N VAL A 12 -2.53 9.43 0.05
CA VAL A 12 -3.00 10.57 0.87
C VAL A 12 -3.60 10.15 2.21
N CYS A 13 -3.59 8.85 2.53
CA CYS A 13 -4.09 8.32 3.79
C CYS A 13 -2.98 8.26 4.85
N PRO A 14 -3.00 9.09 5.92
CA PRO A 14 -1.94 9.07 6.93
C PRO A 14 -1.87 7.74 7.70
N PHE A 15 -3.00 7.06 7.88
CA PHE A 15 -3.02 5.75 8.55
C PHE A 15 -2.36 4.66 7.69
N CYS A 16 -2.37 4.80 6.34
CA CYS A 16 -1.65 3.89 5.46
C CYS A 16 -0.13 4.07 5.62
N PHE A 17 0.34 5.32 5.72
CA PHE A 17 1.75 5.59 6.01
C PHE A 17 2.17 5.05 7.38
N LEU A 18 1.38 5.31 8.43
CA LEU A 18 1.67 4.81 9.77
C LEU A 18 1.67 3.28 9.85
N ALA A 19 0.92 2.60 8.99
CA ALA A 19 0.85 1.14 8.94
C ALA A 19 2.07 0.48 8.30
N GLU A 20 2.90 1.21 7.53
CA GLU A 20 4.10 0.66 6.90
C GLU A 20 5.11 0.11 7.91
N LYS A 21 5.46 0.89 8.93
CA LYS A 21 6.50 0.52 9.90
C LYS A 21 6.19 -0.80 10.62
N PRO A 22 5.04 -0.98 11.27
CA PRO A 22 4.72 -2.25 11.93
C PRO A 22 4.63 -3.42 10.94
N LEU A 23 4.21 -3.18 9.69
CA LEU A 23 4.20 -4.23 8.66
C LEU A 23 5.62 -4.64 8.27
N GLN A 24 6.51 -3.69 8.00
CA GLN A 24 7.92 -3.96 7.68
C GLN A 24 8.61 -4.73 8.82
N GLU A 25 8.40 -4.30 10.06
CA GLU A 25 8.94 -4.97 11.24
C GLU A 25 8.37 -6.39 11.41
N ALA A 26 7.07 -6.58 11.17
CA ALA A 26 6.42 -7.88 11.30
C ALA A 26 6.83 -8.89 10.21
N THR A 27 7.22 -8.41 9.03
CA THR A 27 7.64 -9.25 7.90
C THR A 27 9.15 -9.48 7.82
N ALA A 28 9.94 -8.73 8.59
CA ALA A 28 11.39 -8.81 8.56
C ALA A 28 11.91 -10.24 8.80
N GLY A 29 12.75 -10.73 7.87
CA GLY A 29 13.36 -12.06 7.94
C GLY A 29 12.41 -13.24 7.69
N LYS A 30 11.17 -12.98 7.23
CA LYS A 30 10.19 -14.02 6.89
C LYS A 30 10.06 -14.17 5.38
N ASP A 31 9.68 -15.37 4.91
CA ASP A 31 9.38 -15.63 3.50
C ASP A 31 7.99 -15.07 3.14
N VAL A 32 7.92 -13.74 3.03
CA VAL A 32 6.71 -12.97 2.80
C VAL A 32 6.94 -11.99 1.66
N GLN A 33 5.98 -11.91 0.75
CA GLN A 33 5.92 -10.89 -0.30
C GLN A 33 4.79 -9.89 0.00
N ILE A 34 5.11 -8.60 0.02
CA ILE A 34 4.12 -7.54 0.15
C ILE A 34 3.70 -7.09 -1.25
N GLU A 35 2.40 -7.07 -1.50
CA GLU A 35 1.79 -6.54 -2.71
C GLU A 35 0.91 -5.33 -2.34
N TRP A 36 1.36 -4.14 -2.73
CA TRP A 36 0.58 -2.92 -2.52
C TRP A 36 -0.53 -2.82 -3.56
N MET A 37 -1.75 -2.64 -3.08
CA MET A 37 -2.96 -2.58 -3.90
C MET A 37 -3.54 -1.16 -3.83
N PRO A 38 -3.82 -0.52 -4.97
CA PRO A 38 -4.36 0.83 -4.98
C PRO A 38 -5.78 0.86 -4.45
N PHE A 39 -6.07 1.92 -3.68
CA PHE A 39 -7.40 2.31 -3.28
C PHE A 39 -7.44 3.83 -3.23
N GLU A 40 -8.20 4.46 -4.12
CA GLU A 40 -8.34 5.91 -4.11
C GLU A 40 -9.50 6.32 -3.20
N LEU A 41 -9.21 6.99 -2.09
CA LEU A 41 -10.23 7.52 -1.18
C LEU A 41 -11.14 8.55 -1.87
N ARG A 42 -10.57 9.28 -2.83
CA ARG A 42 -11.26 10.31 -3.59
C ARG A 42 -10.86 10.26 -5.06
N PRO A 43 -11.35 9.24 -5.80
CA PRO A 43 -11.04 9.13 -7.22
C PRO A 43 -11.64 10.30 -8.01
N TYR A 44 -10.92 10.73 -9.06
CA TYR A 44 -11.45 11.74 -9.97
C TYR A 44 -12.83 11.31 -10.53
N PRO A 45 -13.84 12.21 -10.58
CA PRO A 45 -13.77 13.65 -10.37
C PRO A 45 -14.19 14.14 -8.96
N ASN A 46 -14.24 13.26 -7.95
CA ASN A 46 -14.66 13.68 -6.60
C ASN A 46 -13.68 14.70 -6.02
N GLU A 47 -14.21 15.72 -5.33
CA GLU A 47 -13.38 16.73 -4.69
C GLU A 47 -12.45 16.10 -3.66
N THR A 48 -11.16 16.46 -3.72
CA THR A 48 -10.16 16.09 -2.74
C THR A 48 -10.21 17.00 -1.51
N LEU A 49 -9.63 16.56 -0.41
CA LEU A 49 -9.65 17.30 0.84
C LEU A 49 -8.66 18.47 0.82
N ARG A 50 -8.97 19.51 1.60
CA ARG A 50 -8.08 20.64 1.82
C ARG A 50 -7.47 20.57 3.21
N PRO A 51 -6.13 20.71 3.33
CA PRO A 51 -5.46 20.65 4.64
C PRO A 51 -5.95 21.73 5.61
N GLU A 52 -6.34 22.91 5.12
CA GLU A 52 -6.93 23.99 5.91
C GLU A 52 -8.38 23.72 6.35
N GLY A 53 -9.02 22.68 5.83
CA GLY A 53 -10.41 22.34 6.17
C GLY A 53 -10.56 21.69 7.55
N ASP A 54 -11.66 21.98 8.22
CA ASP A 54 -11.97 21.54 9.59
C ASP A 54 -11.83 20.02 9.79
N TYR A 55 -12.21 19.25 8.78
CA TYR A 55 -12.14 17.79 8.86
C TYR A 55 -10.71 17.28 9.05
N LEU A 56 -9.77 17.71 8.20
CA LEU A 56 -8.37 17.29 8.31
C LEU A 56 -7.73 17.86 9.58
N GLN A 57 -7.94 19.15 9.89
CA GLN A 57 -7.40 19.76 11.09
C GLN A 57 -7.81 19.01 12.38
N LYS A 58 -9.09 18.66 12.51
CA LYS A 58 -9.62 17.91 13.65
C LYS A 58 -9.10 16.48 13.68
N THR A 59 -9.16 15.78 12.55
CA THR A 59 -8.74 14.36 12.44
C THR A 59 -7.25 14.21 12.75
N TRP A 60 -6.41 15.09 12.20
CA TRP A 60 -4.98 15.04 12.45
C TRP A 60 -4.63 15.31 13.91
N LYS A 61 -5.23 16.34 14.51
CA LYS A 61 -5.00 16.67 15.91
C LYS A 61 -5.47 15.57 16.87
N GLN A 62 -6.63 14.95 16.58
CA GLN A 62 -7.25 14.00 17.48
C GLN A 62 -6.71 12.57 17.34
N TYR A 63 -6.29 12.17 16.13
CA TYR A 63 -5.96 10.77 15.86
C TYR A 63 -4.59 10.57 15.23
N VAL A 64 -4.22 11.36 14.20
CA VAL A 64 -2.99 11.09 13.44
C VAL A 64 -1.76 11.43 14.26
N TYR A 65 -1.65 12.65 14.78
CA TYR A 65 -0.48 13.08 15.56
C TYR A 65 -0.27 12.25 16.83
N PRO A 66 -1.30 11.96 17.66
CA PRO A 66 -1.11 11.11 18.83
C PRO A 66 -0.65 9.70 18.49
N MET A 67 -1.20 9.09 17.42
CA MET A 67 -0.77 7.77 16.96
C MET A 67 0.68 7.80 16.45
N ALA A 68 1.02 8.77 15.62
CA ALA A 68 2.37 8.94 15.08
C ALA A 68 3.41 9.14 16.20
N GLU A 69 3.11 9.96 17.20
CA GLU A 69 3.94 10.18 18.38
C GLU A 69 4.17 8.88 19.15
N GLN A 70 3.11 8.12 19.42
CA GLN A 70 3.19 6.82 20.07
C GLN A 70 4.05 5.82 19.31
N MET A 71 4.02 5.87 17.96
CA MET A 71 4.79 4.99 17.09
C MET A 71 6.20 5.50 16.79
N GLY A 72 6.54 6.72 17.23
CA GLY A 72 7.82 7.37 16.92
C GLY A 72 8.03 7.59 15.41
N ILE A 73 6.95 7.95 14.68
CA ILE A 73 6.98 8.20 13.22
C ILE A 73 6.80 9.70 12.99
N PRO A 74 7.80 10.41 12.44
CA PRO A 74 7.62 11.80 12.06
C PRO A 74 6.62 11.92 10.90
N ILE A 75 5.62 12.76 11.05
CA ILE A 75 4.58 13.00 10.06
C ILE A 75 4.05 14.43 10.18
N VAL A 76 3.72 15.05 9.06
CA VAL A 76 3.08 16.36 9.02
C VAL A 76 1.83 16.30 8.14
N LEU A 77 0.82 17.13 8.44
CA LEU A 77 -0.29 17.38 7.53
C LEU A 77 0.25 18.19 6.35
N PRO A 78 0.34 17.61 5.14
CA PRO A 78 0.92 18.32 4.00
C PRO A 78 0.12 19.57 3.63
N ARG A 79 0.82 20.66 3.30
CA ARG A 79 0.19 21.94 2.90
C ARG A 79 -0.23 21.99 1.43
N VAL A 80 -0.07 20.90 0.68
CA VAL A 80 -0.55 20.77 -0.69
C VAL A 80 -2.08 20.88 -0.68
N SER A 81 -2.63 21.92 -1.29
CA SER A 81 -4.07 22.23 -1.27
C SER A 81 -4.62 22.56 -2.66
N PRO A 82 -5.68 21.85 -3.10
CA PRO A 82 -6.25 20.67 -2.48
C PRO A 82 -5.27 19.48 -2.46
N GLN A 83 -5.51 18.47 -1.63
CA GLN A 83 -4.72 17.23 -1.68
C GLN A 83 -4.77 16.64 -3.09
N PRO A 84 -3.67 16.06 -3.59
CA PRO A 84 -3.61 15.57 -4.96
C PRO A 84 -4.51 14.35 -5.19
N TYR A 85 -4.94 14.15 -6.43
CA TYR A 85 -5.40 12.86 -6.89
C TYR A 85 -4.22 11.88 -6.97
N THR A 86 -4.41 10.65 -6.54
CA THR A 86 -3.33 9.67 -6.42
C THR A 86 -3.19 8.73 -7.61
N HIS A 87 -4.05 8.84 -8.62
CA HIS A 87 -4.02 7.95 -9.78
C HIS A 87 -2.69 7.98 -10.54
N LEU A 88 -2.04 9.16 -10.70
CA LEU A 88 -0.73 9.22 -11.38
C LEU A 88 0.39 8.55 -10.56
N ALA A 89 0.38 8.75 -9.25
CA ALA A 89 1.31 8.06 -8.35
C ALA A 89 1.12 6.54 -8.41
N PHE A 90 -0.13 6.05 -8.49
CA PHE A 90 -0.41 4.63 -8.66
C PHE A 90 -0.08 4.09 -10.06
N GLU A 91 -0.22 4.87 -11.11
CA GLU A 91 0.31 4.50 -12.43
C GLU A 91 1.83 4.37 -12.41
N GLY A 92 2.51 5.30 -11.71
CA GLY A 92 3.94 5.20 -11.44
C GLY A 92 4.32 3.96 -10.64
N TYR A 93 3.46 3.55 -9.68
CA TYR A 93 3.65 2.30 -8.96
C TYR A 93 3.60 1.07 -9.88
N GLN A 94 2.70 1.02 -10.87
CA GLN A 94 2.66 -0.09 -11.83
C GLN A 94 3.97 -0.18 -12.64
N TYR A 95 4.53 0.96 -13.05
CA TYR A 95 5.84 1.00 -13.67
C TYR A 95 6.94 0.50 -12.70
N ALA A 96 6.96 1.00 -11.48
CA ALA A 96 7.93 0.60 -10.47
C ALA A 96 7.86 -0.91 -10.16
N LYS A 97 6.65 -1.47 -10.10
CA LYS A 97 6.40 -2.91 -9.92
C LYS A 97 7.00 -3.73 -11.06
N GLU A 98 6.82 -3.31 -12.32
CA GLU A 98 7.41 -3.95 -13.50
C GLU A 98 8.95 -3.94 -13.45
N LYS A 99 9.53 -2.88 -12.88
CA LYS A 99 10.99 -2.73 -12.71
C LYS A 99 11.54 -3.34 -11.40
N GLY A 100 10.72 -4.02 -10.60
CA GLY A 100 11.13 -4.64 -9.34
C GLY A 100 11.41 -3.65 -8.20
N LYS A 101 10.83 -2.45 -8.27
CA LYS A 101 11.02 -1.34 -7.32
C LYS A 101 9.74 -0.94 -6.57
N ALA A 102 8.78 -1.87 -6.47
CA ALA A 102 7.46 -1.60 -5.90
C ALA A 102 7.51 -1.06 -4.47
N ASN A 103 8.28 -1.71 -3.58
CA ASN A 103 8.34 -1.34 -2.17
C ASN A 103 9.07 -0.02 -1.94
N GLU A 104 10.21 0.17 -2.64
CA GLU A 104 10.99 1.40 -2.54
C GLU A 104 10.18 2.61 -3.05
N TYR A 105 9.48 2.44 -4.16
CA TYR A 105 8.61 3.47 -4.71
C TYR A 105 7.44 3.79 -3.76
N ASN A 106 6.75 2.76 -3.26
CA ASN A 106 5.64 2.94 -2.33
C ASN A 106 6.05 3.75 -1.09
N HIS A 107 7.16 3.35 -0.45
CA HIS A 107 7.70 4.06 0.71
C HIS A 107 8.09 5.51 0.36
N ARG A 108 8.71 5.72 -0.81
CA ARG A 108 9.14 7.04 -1.25
C ARG A 108 7.95 7.99 -1.48
N MET A 109 6.83 7.49 -2.01
CA MET A 109 5.62 8.30 -2.19
C MET A 109 5.05 8.77 -0.84
N PHE A 110 4.95 7.88 0.13
CA PHE A 110 4.49 8.26 1.47
C PHE A 110 5.43 9.26 2.14
N THR A 111 6.74 9.04 2.08
CA THR A 111 7.74 9.96 2.64
C THR A 111 7.66 11.33 1.98
N ALA A 112 7.60 11.38 0.66
CA ALA A 112 7.46 12.62 -0.09
C ALA A 112 6.24 13.44 0.34
N PHE A 113 5.10 12.79 0.49
CA PHE A 113 3.87 13.47 0.83
C PHE A 113 3.81 13.85 2.32
N PHE A 114 4.05 12.91 3.24
CA PHE A 114 3.82 13.10 4.66
C PHE A 114 5.00 13.65 5.46
N GLN A 115 6.21 13.66 4.93
CA GLN A 115 7.39 14.19 5.62
C GLN A 115 8.03 15.37 4.90
N GLU A 116 7.87 15.44 3.56
CA GLU A 116 8.52 16.46 2.73
C GLU A 116 7.51 17.42 2.08
N GLU A 117 6.21 17.20 2.29
CA GLU A 117 5.11 18.02 1.77
C GLU A 117 5.15 18.20 0.24
N GLN A 118 5.61 17.18 -0.51
CA GLN A 118 5.71 17.23 -1.97
C GLN A 118 4.36 16.86 -2.61
N ASP A 119 4.03 17.52 -3.72
CA ASP A 119 2.81 17.23 -4.49
C ASP A 119 3.01 15.96 -5.35
N ILE A 120 2.55 14.83 -4.82
CA ILE A 120 2.59 13.53 -5.52
C ILE A 120 1.53 13.38 -6.64
N GLY A 121 0.80 14.43 -6.97
CA GLY A 121 -0.03 14.53 -8.17
C GLY A 121 0.68 15.17 -9.35
N ASP A 122 1.84 15.80 -9.12
CA ASP A 122 2.64 16.46 -10.14
C ASP A 122 3.63 15.49 -10.82
N ILE A 123 3.61 15.45 -12.17
CA ILE A 123 4.46 14.53 -12.94
C ILE A 123 5.95 14.83 -12.77
N ASP A 124 6.35 16.09 -12.63
CA ASP A 124 7.77 16.46 -12.47
C ASP A 124 8.27 16.02 -11.11
N VAL A 125 7.46 16.18 -10.06
CA VAL A 125 7.73 15.66 -8.72
C VAL A 125 7.83 14.15 -8.74
N LEU A 126 6.82 13.46 -9.28
CA LEU A 126 6.81 11.99 -9.38
C LEU A 126 8.03 11.45 -10.14
N THR A 127 8.42 12.12 -11.23
CA THR A 127 9.60 11.74 -12.04
C THR A 127 10.87 11.80 -11.22
N LYS A 128 11.09 12.92 -10.50
CA LYS A 128 12.25 13.08 -9.62
C LYS A 128 12.28 11.99 -8.53
N LEU A 129 11.14 11.75 -7.87
CA LEU A 129 11.02 10.74 -6.82
C LEU A 129 11.31 9.33 -7.35
N ALA A 130 10.90 9.03 -8.58
CA ALA A 130 11.22 7.77 -9.25
C ALA A 130 12.73 7.60 -9.47
N GLY A 131 13.44 8.65 -9.89
CA GLY A 131 14.89 8.66 -10.03
C GLY A 131 15.60 8.39 -8.69
N GLU A 132 15.10 8.94 -7.58
CA GLU A 132 15.67 8.74 -6.25
C GLU A 132 15.63 7.28 -5.78
N VAL A 133 14.69 6.45 -6.28
CA VAL A 133 14.62 5.01 -6.01
C VAL A 133 15.29 4.15 -7.10
N GLY A 134 16.00 4.79 -8.04
CA GLY A 134 16.79 4.12 -9.07
C GLY A 134 16.00 3.70 -10.31
N LEU A 135 14.83 4.30 -10.55
CA LEU A 135 14.09 4.15 -11.80
C LEU A 135 14.61 5.13 -12.86
N ASP A 136 14.48 4.78 -14.15
CA ASP A 136 14.80 5.68 -15.24
C ASP A 136 13.78 6.81 -15.33
N GLU A 137 14.21 8.04 -15.05
CA GLU A 137 13.33 9.22 -15.00
C GLU A 137 12.68 9.52 -16.35
N LYS A 138 13.39 9.29 -17.46
CA LYS A 138 12.87 9.57 -18.80
C LYS A 138 11.77 8.58 -19.18
N GLU A 139 12.03 7.28 -19.00
CA GLU A 139 11.03 6.23 -19.24
C GLU A 139 9.81 6.38 -18.31
N PHE A 140 10.06 6.69 -17.03
CA PHE A 140 9.01 6.91 -16.05
C PHE A 140 8.12 8.09 -16.43
N ARG A 141 8.73 9.24 -16.76
CA ARG A 141 7.99 10.41 -17.21
C ARG A 141 7.16 10.14 -18.46
N GLU A 142 7.76 9.49 -19.46
CA GLU A 142 7.06 9.11 -20.68
C GLU A 142 5.85 8.22 -20.36
N ALA A 143 6.03 7.25 -19.47
CA ALA A 143 4.95 6.35 -19.04
C ALA A 143 3.78 7.12 -18.39
N LEU A 144 4.05 8.15 -17.58
CA LEU A 144 3.01 8.97 -16.95
C LEU A 144 2.35 9.91 -17.95
N VAL A 145 3.12 10.61 -18.79
CA VAL A 145 2.59 11.55 -19.79
C VAL A 145 1.69 10.83 -20.80
N THR A 146 2.10 9.64 -21.24
CA THR A 146 1.30 8.81 -22.18
C THR A 146 0.22 8.00 -21.49
N ARG A 147 0.15 8.04 -20.14
CA ARG A 147 -0.79 7.24 -19.33
C ARG A 147 -0.71 5.74 -19.62
N LYS A 148 0.51 5.24 -19.90
CA LYS A 148 0.78 3.83 -20.28
C LYS A 148 0.17 2.82 -19.31
N TYR A 149 0.17 3.13 -18.01
CA TYR A 149 -0.33 2.23 -16.96
C TYR A 149 -1.75 2.54 -16.47
N LYS A 150 -2.47 3.46 -17.13
CA LYS A 150 -3.84 3.81 -16.76
C LYS A 150 -4.77 2.61 -16.63
N GLU A 151 -4.79 1.74 -17.64
CA GLU A 151 -5.66 0.57 -17.62
C GLU A 151 -5.25 -0.45 -16.55
N ALA A 152 -3.94 -0.63 -16.33
CA ALA A 152 -3.44 -1.52 -15.27
C ALA A 152 -3.88 -1.02 -13.89
N HIS A 153 -3.75 0.29 -13.64
CA HIS A 153 -4.23 0.92 -12.42
C HIS A 153 -5.75 0.80 -12.27
N GLN A 154 -6.52 1.08 -13.32
CA GLN A 154 -7.98 0.98 -13.29
C GLN A 154 -8.46 -0.44 -13.00
N ARG A 155 -7.82 -1.46 -13.57
CA ARG A 155 -8.13 -2.87 -13.22
C ARG A 155 -7.85 -3.19 -11.76
N ALA A 156 -6.71 -2.73 -11.23
CA ALA A 156 -6.36 -2.94 -9.82
C ALA A 156 -7.32 -2.20 -8.88
N LEU A 157 -7.74 -0.99 -9.25
CA LEU A 157 -8.71 -0.20 -8.48
C LEU A 157 -10.11 -0.85 -8.50
N LYS A 158 -10.55 -1.33 -9.67
CA LYS A 158 -11.79 -2.09 -9.79
C LYS A 158 -11.78 -3.36 -8.94
N HIS A 159 -10.66 -4.10 -8.96
CA HIS A 159 -10.49 -5.26 -8.08
C HIS A 159 -10.67 -4.87 -6.61
N ALA A 160 -10.07 -3.77 -6.16
CA ALA A 160 -10.21 -3.31 -4.79
C ALA A 160 -11.67 -3.02 -4.40
N TYR A 161 -12.39 -2.29 -5.23
CA TYR A 161 -13.76 -1.86 -4.91
C TYR A 161 -14.81 -2.95 -5.09
N GLU A 162 -14.75 -3.72 -6.20
CA GLU A 162 -15.83 -4.60 -6.63
C GLU A 162 -15.59 -6.07 -6.27
N GLU A 163 -14.34 -6.55 -6.35
CA GLU A 163 -14.03 -7.96 -6.14
C GLU A 163 -13.59 -8.24 -4.70
N ALA A 164 -12.67 -7.43 -4.19
CA ALA A 164 -12.18 -7.54 -2.82
C ALA A 164 -13.08 -6.83 -1.81
N ASN A 165 -14.06 -6.03 -2.27
CA ASN A 165 -15.02 -5.28 -1.45
C ASN A 165 -14.33 -4.44 -0.36
N ILE A 166 -13.21 -3.79 -0.68
CA ILE A 166 -12.50 -2.92 0.25
C ILE A 166 -13.28 -1.63 0.42
N THR A 167 -13.57 -1.27 1.65
CA THR A 167 -14.35 -0.07 2.01
C THR A 167 -13.57 0.94 2.83
N ALA A 168 -12.40 0.56 3.34
CA ALA A 168 -11.53 1.43 4.14
C ALA A 168 -10.07 1.00 3.99
N VAL A 169 -9.15 1.93 4.21
CA VAL A 169 -7.71 1.71 4.15
C VAL A 169 -7.00 2.29 5.39
N PRO A 170 -5.87 1.70 5.82
CA PRO A 170 -5.26 0.51 5.26
C PRO A 170 -6.07 -0.76 5.51
N THR A 171 -6.10 -1.67 4.55
CA THR A 171 -6.66 -3.02 4.74
C THR A 171 -5.61 -4.04 4.29
N PHE A 172 -5.35 -5.01 5.15
CA PHE A 172 -4.41 -6.12 4.91
C PHE A 172 -5.20 -7.39 4.62
N VAL A 173 -4.81 -8.11 3.58
CA VAL A 173 -5.26 -9.47 3.29
C VAL A 173 -4.07 -10.39 3.41
N ILE A 174 -4.09 -11.26 4.42
CA ILE A 174 -3.01 -12.17 4.78
C ILE A 174 -3.59 -13.59 4.76
N GLY A 175 -3.33 -14.35 3.71
CA GLY A 175 -4.03 -15.62 3.49
C GLY A 175 -5.55 -15.43 3.48
N ASP A 176 -6.25 -16.09 4.40
CA ASP A 176 -7.71 -15.96 4.53
C ASP A 176 -8.14 -14.81 5.49
N THR A 177 -7.19 -14.18 6.17
CA THR A 177 -7.46 -13.16 7.19
C THR A 177 -7.46 -11.76 6.60
N VAL A 178 -8.53 -10.99 6.85
CA VAL A 178 -8.68 -9.59 6.45
C VAL A 178 -8.65 -8.70 7.70
N LEU A 179 -7.82 -7.67 7.69
CA LEU A 179 -7.66 -6.71 8.78
C LEU A 179 -7.77 -5.29 8.26
N THR A 180 -8.61 -4.45 8.87
CA THR A 180 -8.76 -3.04 8.50
C THR A 180 -8.20 -2.13 9.60
N GLY A 181 -7.50 -1.08 9.20
CA GLY A 181 -6.85 -0.10 10.09
C GLY A 181 -5.43 -0.49 10.51
N VAL A 182 -4.75 0.46 11.16
CA VAL A 182 -3.39 0.26 11.67
C VAL A 182 -3.37 -0.87 12.70
N ARG A 183 -2.42 -1.78 12.58
CA ARG A 183 -2.23 -2.92 13.49
C ARG A 183 -0.83 -2.87 14.08
N SER A 184 -0.69 -3.36 15.33
CA SER A 184 0.63 -3.48 15.93
C SER A 184 1.45 -4.59 15.27
N LYS A 185 2.76 -4.49 15.37
CA LYS A 185 3.71 -5.50 14.92
C LYS A 185 3.35 -6.90 15.44
N GLU A 186 3.05 -7.01 16.73
CA GLU A 186 2.75 -8.28 17.39
C GLU A 186 1.48 -8.93 16.82
N THR A 187 0.45 -8.10 16.52
CA THR A 187 -0.79 -8.58 15.90
C THR A 187 -0.51 -9.12 14.49
N LEU A 188 0.27 -8.38 13.69
CA LEU A 188 0.63 -8.80 12.35
C LEU A 188 1.50 -10.05 12.38
N GLU A 189 2.51 -10.13 13.25
CA GLU A 189 3.38 -11.31 13.40
C GLU A 189 2.59 -12.57 13.75
N LYS A 190 1.64 -12.45 14.68
CA LYS A 190 0.79 -13.57 15.07
C LYS A 190 0.00 -14.11 13.88
N ILE A 191 -0.64 -13.22 13.12
CA ILE A 191 -1.47 -13.60 11.96
C ILE A 191 -0.60 -14.17 10.84
N ILE A 192 0.52 -13.54 10.52
CA ILE A 192 1.47 -14.03 9.52
C ILE A 192 1.90 -15.46 9.87
N LYS A 193 2.28 -15.71 11.12
CA LYS A 193 2.68 -17.04 11.59
C LYS A 193 1.54 -18.07 11.46
N GLU A 194 0.32 -17.69 11.80
CA GLU A 194 -0.86 -18.54 11.67
C GLU A 194 -1.15 -18.90 10.20
N GLU A 195 -1.11 -17.91 9.30
CA GLU A 195 -1.39 -18.13 7.88
C GLU A 195 -0.25 -18.92 7.18
N MET A 196 1.01 -18.66 7.51
CA MET A 196 2.13 -19.48 7.02
C MET A 196 1.99 -20.95 7.46
N ARG A 197 1.54 -21.19 8.69
CA ARG A 197 1.28 -22.55 9.16
C ARG A 197 0.14 -23.22 8.40
N LYS A 198 -0.98 -22.54 8.16
CA LYS A 198 -2.11 -23.05 7.37
C LYS A 198 -1.66 -23.40 5.95
N GLN A 199 -0.86 -22.55 5.33
CA GLN A 199 -0.31 -22.78 3.99
C GLN A 199 0.53 -24.05 3.96
N SER A 200 1.43 -24.24 4.92
CA SER A 200 2.26 -25.46 5.03
C SER A 200 1.41 -26.74 5.17
N PHE A 201 0.30 -26.68 5.92
CA PHE A 201 -0.58 -27.83 6.08
C PHE A 201 -1.37 -28.14 4.80
N ARG A 202 -1.79 -27.13 4.03
CA ARG A 202 -2.45 -27.35 2.72
C ARG A 202 -1.52 -28.05 1.74
N ASP A 203 -0.26 -27.62 1.68
CA ASP A 203 0.76 -28.22 0.81
C ASP A 203 1.03 -29.69 1.18
N PHE A 204 1.01 -30.05 2.47
CA PHE A 204 1.15 -31.44 2.92
C PHE A 204 -0.10 -32.29 2.62
N GLY A 205 -1.29 -31.69 2.60
CA GLY A 205 -2.57 -32.41 2.39
C GLY A 205 -2.86 -32.74 0.93
N GLU A 206 -2.32 -31.99 -0.03
CA GLU A 206 -2.57 -32.21 -1.47
C GLU A 206 -1.80 -33.40 -2.06
N GLY A 207 -0.86 -34.01 -1.31
CA GLY A 207 -0.03 -35.13 -1.77
C GLY A 207 -0.36 -36.49 -1.14
N MET A 208 -1.30 -36.56 -0.19
CA MET A 208 -1.63 -37.81 0.50
C MET A 208 -2.99 -38.36 0.07
N ALA A 209 -2.99 -39.41 -0.74
CA ALA A 209 -4.19 -40.16 -1.07
C ALA A 209 -4.02 -41.62 -0.70
N CYS A 210 -5.04 -42.23 -0.05
CA CYS A 210 -5.10 -43.67 0.13
C CYS A 210 -6.08 -44.26 -0.88
N GLY A 211 -5.58 -45.07 -1.81
CA GLY A 211 -6.40 -45.88 -2.72
C GLY A 211 -6.67 -47.27 -2.15
N ILE A 212 -7.41 -48.08 -2.91
CA ILE A 212 -7.71 -49.48 -2.57
C ILE A 212 -6.43 -50.37 -2.46
N ASP A 213 -5.33 -49.89 -3.01
CA ASP A 213 -4.05 -50.60 -3.05
C ASP A 213 -2.99 -50.06 -2.04
N GLY A 214 -3.39 -49.10 -1.16
CA GLY A 214 -2.52 -48.49 -0.16
C GLY A 214 -2.52 -46.95 -0.17
N CYS A 215 -1.75 -46.36 0.75
CA CYS A 215 -1.53 -44.91 0.84
C CYS A 215 -0.19 -44.58 0.14
N GLU A 216 -0.19 -43.64 -0.81
CA GLU A 216 1.00 -43.01 -1.41
C GLU A 216 1.09 -41.54 -1.00
#